data_6f51d67b7e74a0de0fe68eea6216e303
#
_entry.id   6f51d67b7e74a0de0fe68eea6216e303
#
_cell.length_a   1.000
_cell.length_b   1.000
_cell.length_c   1.000
_cell.angle_alpha   90.00
_cell.angle_beta   90.00
_cell.angle_gamma   90.00
#
_symmetry.space_group_name_H-M   'P 1'
#
loop_
_entity.id
_entity.type
_entity.pdbx_description
1 polymer ?
#
loop_
_entity_poly.entity_id
_entity_poly.type
_entity_poly.pdbx_seq_one_letter_code
_entity_poly.pdbx_strand_id
1 'polypeptide(L)'
;MSPFRPDLVDCWIYRDAPGGREVLLLRRAPAKILPGLWQGVSGSLEPGERVAVGALREVAEETGFGADEIEAFYDLDLVNQFHEPSFDAVVTAAVFAIRVVADVAPRLSREHDDARWLPIEEAFREVVWPGYRTAIERIRDDLSDPARATWFELTLEGQRAGG
;
A
#
# COMPACT_ATOMS: atom_id res chain seq x y z
N MET A 1 -11.93 -26.07 -3.37
CA MET A 1 -12.09 -24.63 -3.14
C MET A 1 -11.51 -23.87 -4.32
N SER A 2 -12.29 -23.00 -4.91
CA SER A 2 -11.79 -22.13 -6.00
C SER A 2 -11.42 -20.79 -5.37
N PRO A 3 -10.14 -20.45 -5.23
CA PRO A 3 -9.75 -19.19 -4.64
C PRO A 3 -10.19 -18.02 -5.53
N PHE A 4 -10.72 -17.00 -4.92
CA PHE A 4 -11.02 -15.75 -5.57
C PHE A 4 -9.74 -14.91 -5.71
N ARG A 5 -9.50 -14.35 -6.89
CA ARG A 5 -8.33 -13.51 -7.14
C ARG A 5 -8.78 -12.04 -7.19
N PRO A 6 -8.11 -11.13 -6.46
CA PRO A 6 -8.46 -9.72 -6.53
C PRO A 6 -8.09 -9.12 -7.90
N ASP A 7 -8.76 -8.02 -8.25
CA ASP A 7 -8.48 -7.27 -9.48
C ASP A 7 -7.25 -6.39 -9.33
N LEU A 8 -7.10 -5.80 -8.14
CA LEU A 8 -6.08 -4.82 -7.81
C LEU A 8 -5.30 -5.23 -6.55
N VAL A 9 -4.17 -4.58 -6.38
CA VAL A 9 -3.42 -4.53 -5.11
C VAL A 9 -3.25 -3.09 -4.69
N ASP A 10 -3.37 -2.86 -3.38
CA ASP A 10 -2.97 -1.62 -2.74
C ASP A 10 -1.79 -1.89 -1.81
N CYS A 11 -0.78 -1.03 -1.81
CA CYS A 11 0.33 -1.12 -0.89
C CYS A 11 0.59 0.24 -0.23
N TRP A 12 0.48 0.27 1.08
CA TRP A 12 0.75 1.44 1.90
C TRP A 12 2.21 1.44 2.35
N ILE A 13 2.86 2.57 2.20
CA ILE A 13 4.28 2.72 2.51
C ILE A 13 4.41 3.58 3.75
N TYR A 14 5.12 3.08 4.76
CA TYR A 14 5.38 3.83 5.97
C TYR A 14 6.84 3.71 6.40
N ARG A 15 7.25 4.62 7.27
CA ARG A 15 8.56 4.62 7.91
C ARG A 15 8.45 5.03 9.37
N ASP A 16 9.40 4.59 10.17
CA ASP A 16 9.56 5.07 11.54
C ASP A 16 10.64 6.16 11.54
N ALA A 17 10.20 7.41 11.70
CA ALA A 17 11.03 8.59 11.75
C ALA A 17 11.26 9.01 13.23
N PRO A 18 12.27 9.88 13.52
CA PRO A 18 12.54 10.32 14.90
C PRO A 18 11.33 10.96 15.60
N GLY A 19 10.44 11.62 14.85
CA GLY A 19 9.22 12.24 15.37
C GLY A 19 8.02 11.31 15.46
N GLY A 20 8.14 10.05 15.05
CA GLY A 20 7.07 9.05 15.01
C GLY A 20 6.87 8.43 13.64
N ARG A 21 5.84 7.61 13.53
CA ARG A 21 5.52 6.90 12.29
C ARG A 21 4.92 7.84 11.24
N GLU A 22 5.42 7.76 10.02
CA GLU A 22 4.95 8.53 8.87
C GLU A 22 4.48 7.59 7.76
N VAL A 23 3.46 8.02 7.03
CA VAL A 23 2.92 7.32 5.85
C VAL A 23 3.19 8.15 4.61
N LEU A 24 3.63 7.48 3.54
CA LEU A 24 3.81 8.11 2.23
C LEU A 24 2.46 8.18 1.50
N LEU A 25 2.01 9.38 1.20
CA LEU A 25 0.88 9.60 0.30
C LEU A 25 1.37 10.09 -1.05
N LEU A 26 0.77 9.56 -2.10
CA LEU A 26 1.02 9.90 -3.50
C LEU A 26 -0.22 10.61 -4.06
N ARG A 27 -0.03 11.71 -4.78
CA ARG A 27 -1.14 12.44 -5.41
C ARG A 27 -1.27 12.02 -6.88
N ARG A 28 -2.48 11.62 -7.27
CA ARG A 28 -2.76 11.23 -8.65
C ARG A 28 -2.60 12.42 -9.60
N ALA A 29 -1.89 12.16 -10.71
CA ALA A 29 -1.59 13.16 -11.73
C ALA A 29 -2.87 13.65 -12.45
N PRO A 30 -2.86 14.89 -13.01
CA PRO A 30 -4.04 15.48 -13.67
C PRO A 30 -4.61 14.67 -14.83
N ALA A 31 -3.80 13.89 -15.52
CA ALA A 31 -4.22 13.06 -16.66
C ALA A 31 -4.84 11.71 -16.27
N LYS A 32 -4.89 11.41 -14.98
CA LYS A 32 -5.40 10.13 -14.47
C LYS A 32 -6.84 10.26 -13.97
N ILE A 33 -7.52 9.11 -13.82
CA ILE A 33 -8.83 9.06 -13.15
C ILE A 33 -8.65 9.53 -11.71
N LEU A 34 -9.62 10.30 -11.18
CA LEU A 34 -9.57 10.91 -9.85
C LEU A 34 -8.31 11.78 -9.65
N PRO A 35 -8.08 12.77 -10.51
CA PRO A 35 -6.91 13.63 -10.39
C PRO A 35 -6.88 14.37 -9.05
N GLY A 36 -5.70 14.47 -8.45
CA GLY A 36 -5.53 15.12 -7.15
C GLY A 36 -5.86 14.26 -5.93
N LEU A 37 -6.36 13.03 -6.11
CA LEU A 37 -6.60 12.12 -5.00
C LEU A 37 -5.28 11.70 -4.34
N TRP A 38 -5.22 11.83 -3.01
CA TRP A 38 -4.13 11.31 -2.20
C TRP A 38 -4.38 9.86 -1.85
N GLN A 39 -3.41 8.99 -2.11
CA GLN A 39 -3.54 7.53 -1.97
C GLN A 39 -2.21 6.87 -1.64
N GLY A 40 -2.24 5.56 -1.34
CA GLY A 40 -1.07 4.69 -1.38
C GLY A 40 -0.76 4.26 -2.81
N VAL A 41 0.14 3.29 -2.96
CA VAL A 41 0.38 2.62 -4.25
C VAL A 41 -0.81 1.73 -4.58
N SER A 42 -1.29 1.79 -5.81
CA SER A 42 -2.41 0.96 -6.28
C SER A 42 -2.21 0.59 -7.74
N GLY A 43 -2.42 -0.67 -8.08
CA GLY A 43 -2.27 -1.12 -9.45
C GLY A 43 -2.91 -2.47 -9.73
N SER A 44 -2.99 -2.81 -11.01
CA SER A 44 -3.59 -4.06 -11.48
C SER A 44 -2.61 -5.22 -11.38
N LEU A 45 -3.14 -6.40 -11.08
CA LEU A 45 -2.37 -7.64 -11.13
C LEU A 45 -2.15 -8.10 -12.57
N GLU A 46 -0.96 -8.59 -12.86
CA GLU A 46 -0.66 -9.25 -14.13
C GLU A 46 -1.17 -10.71 -14.12
N PRO A 47 -1.47 -11.29 -15.30
CA PRO A 47 -1.87 -12.68 -15.39
C PRO A 47 -0.83 -13.63 -14.79
N GLY A 48 -1.25 -14.53 -13.90
CA GLY A 48 -0.37 -15.51 -13.25
C GLY A 48 0.57 -14.97 -12.16
N GLU A 49 0.60 -13.66 -11.95
CA GLU A 49 1.42 -13.03 -10.91
C GLU A 49 0.91 -13.38 -9.51
N ARG A 50 1.81 -13.62 -8.57
CA ARG A 50 1.42 -13.77 -7.16
C ARG A 50 0.94 -12.42 -6.62
N VAL A 51 -0.18 -12.42 -5.89
CA VAL A 51 -0.83 -11.20 -5.43
C VAL A 51 0.12 -10.29 -4.63
N ALA A 52 0.82 -10.84 -3.65
CA ALA A 52 1.76 -10.08 -2.83
C ALA A 52 2.97 -9.57 -3.63
N VAL A 53 3.46 -10.36 -4.58
CA VAL A 53 4.57 -9.95 -5.47
C VAL A 53 4.13 -8.81 -6.39
N GLY A 54 2.89 -8.85 -6.87
CA GLY A 54 2.30 -7.75 -7.65
C GLY A 54 2.27 -6.44 -6.88
N ALA A 55 1.99 -6.47 -5.58
CA ALA A 55 2.04 -5.27 -4.74
C ALA A 55 3.47 -4.68 -4.71
N LEU A 56 4.50 -5.51 -4.56
CA LEU A 56 5.89 -5.04 -4.57
C LEU A 56 6.33 -4.54 -5.95
N ARG A 57 5.85 -5.14 -7.04
CA ARG A 57 6.11 -4.65 -8.39
C ARG A 57 5.52 -3.26 -8.58
N GLU A 58 4.28 -3.04 -8.17
CA GLU A 58 3.64 -1.72 -8.24
C GLU A 58 4.39 -0.68 -7.39
N VAL A 59 4.84 -1.04 -6.20
CA VAL A 59 5.69 -0.18 -5.36
C VAL A 59 6.95 0.24 -6.11
N ALA A 60 7.65 -0.71 -6.73
CA ALA A 60 8.87 -0.41 -7.50
C ALA A 60 8.59 0.49 -8.70
N GLU A 61 7.50 0.25 -9.43
CA GLU A 61 7.10 1.05 -10.60
C GLU A 61 6.71 2.48 -10.21
N GLU A 62 5.95 2.67 -9.14
CA GLU A 62 5.40 3.96 -8.76
C GLU A 62 6.33 4.81 -7.88
N THR A 63 7.25 4.18 -7.15
CA THR A 63 8.13 4.89 -6.19
C THR A 63 9.61 4.63 -6.37
N GLY A 64 9.99 3.62 -7.12
CA GLY A 64 11.37 3.18 -7.26
C GLY A 64 11.90 2.38 -6.06
N PHE A 65 11.09 2.10 -5.04
CA PHE A 65 11.52 1.32 -3.89
C PHE A 65 11.60 -0.17 -4.23
N GLY A 66 12.72 -0.79 -3.93
CA GLY A 66 12.98 -2.20 -4.09
C GLY A 66 13.45 -2.86 -2.80
N ALA A 67 14.03 -4.06 -2.92
CA ALA A 67 14.45 -4.85 -1.78
C ALA A 67 15.42 -4.13 -0.84
N ASP A 68 16.27 -3.25 -1.37
CA ASP A 68 17.26 -2.52 -0.57
C ASP A 68 16.62 -1.46 0.35
N GLU A 69 15.48 -0.91 -0.03
CA GLU A 69 14.76 0.10 0.73
C GLU A 69 13.74 -0.51 1.69
N ILE A 70 13.28 -1.73 1.44
CA ILE A 70 12.21 -2.37 2.21
C ILE A 70 12.77 -3.11 3.43
N GLU A 71 12.36 -2.69 4.62
CA GLU A 71 12.73 -3.34 5.89
C GLU A 71 11.76 -4.45 6.28
N ALA A 72 10.48 -4.32 5.94
CA ALA A 72 9.45 -5.30 6.25
C ALA A 72 8.27 -5.19 5.29
N PHE A 73 7.60 -6.32 5.06
CA PHE A 73 6.45 -6.44 4.18
C PHE A 73 5.31 -7.15 4.91
N TYR A 74 4.10 -6.60 4.80
CA TYR A 74 2.93 -7.07 5.56
C TYR A 74 1.69 -7.23 4.68
N ASP A 75 0.96 -8.32 4.90
CA ASP A 75 -0.43 -8.47 4.47
C ASP A 75 -1.32 -7.85 5.56
N LEU A 76 -2.09 -6.82 5.25
CA LEU A 76 -2.93 -6.14 6.24
C LEU A 76 -4.23 -6.90 6.58
N ASP A 77 -4.41 -8.11 6.06
CA ASP A 77 -5.64 -8.89 6.25
C ASP A 77 -6.89 -8.06 5.90
N LEU A 78 -6.80 -7.33 4.80
CA LEU A 78 -7.82 -6.41 4.32
C LEU A 78 -8.01 -6.57 2.81
N VAL A 79 -9.25 -6.72 2.40
CA VAL A 79 -9.67 -6.65 1.00
C VAL A 79 -10.71 -5.55 0.88
N ASN A 80 -10.39 -4.52 0.10
CA ASN A 80 -11.35 -3.47 -0.22
C ASN A 80 -12.23 -3.91 -1.38
N GLN A 81 -13.53 -3.63 -1.27
CA GLN A 81 -14.48 -3.77 -2.36
C GLN A 81 -15.15 -2.43 -2.60
N PHE A 82 -15.22 -2.01 -3.85
CA PHE A 82 -15.85 -0.75 -4.20
C PHE A 82 -16.46 -0.82 -5.59
N HIS A 83 -17.51 -0.02 -5.80
CA HIS A 83 -18.09 0.15 -7.13
C HIS A 83 -17.23 1.11 -7.95
N GLU A 84 -16.80 0.65 -9.13
CA GLU A 84 -16.07 1.47 -10.08
C GLU A 84 -17.00 1.86 -11.24
N PRO A 85 -17.45 3.14 -11.27
CA PRO A 85 -18.45 3.58 -12.25
C PRO A 85 -18.03 3.45 -13.71
N SER A 86 -16.72 3.56 -14.00
CA SER A 86 -16.21 3.46 -15.37
C SER A 86 -16.38 2.06 -15.97
N PHE A 87 -16.45 1.03 -15.13
CA PHE A 87 -16.68 -0.36 -15.53
C PHE A 87 -18.08 -0.86 -15.17
N ASP A 88 -18.83 -0.06 -14.40
CA ASP A 88 -20.10 -0.47 -13.78
C ASP A 88 -19.99 -1.86 -13.10
N ALA A 89 -18.95 -2.01 -12.29
CA ALA A 89 -18.61 -3.28 -11.64
C ALA A 89 -18.10 -3.06 -10.21
N VAL A 90 -18.21 -4.11 -9.41
CA VAL A 90 -17.53 -4.17 -8.11
C VAL A 90 -16.11 -4.68 -8.33
N VAL A 91 -15.15 -3.90 -7.90
CA VAL A 91 -13.71 -4.18 -7.99
C VAL A 91 -13.18 -4.53 -6.61
N THR A 92 -12.20 -5.42 -6.56
CA THR A 92 -11.58 -5.87 -5.31
C THR A 92 -10.09 -5.58 -5.31
N ALA A 93 -9.58 -5.11 -4.17
CA ALA A 93 -8.16 -4.83 -3.95
C ALA A 93 -7.66 -5.53 -2.69
N ALA A 94 -6.65 -6.38 -2.82
CA ALA A 94 -5.91 -6.91 -1.67
C ALA A 94 -4.95 -5.85 -1.14
N VAL A 95 -4.89 -5.66 0.19
CA VAL A 95 -4.20 -4.53 0.80
C VAL A 95 -2.98 -4.99 1.60
N PHE A 96 -1.86 -4.38 1.28
CA PHE A 96 -0.55 -4.65 1.87
C PHE A 96 0.07 -3.38 2.44
N ALA A 97 1.14 -3.54 3.22
CA ALA A 97 1.99 -2.44 3.66
C ALA A 97 3.46 -2.84 3.60
N ILE A 98 4.32 -1.87 3.37
CA ILE A 98 5.76 -2.01 3.55
C ILE A 98 6.28 -0.95 4.53
N ARG A 99 7.26 -1.34 5.33
CA ARG A 99 8.09 -0.39 6.05
C ARG A 99 9.39 -0.20 5.29
N VAL A 100 9.75 1.05 5.05
CA VAL A 100 10.99 1.41 4.36
C VAL A 100 11.98 2.09 5.29
N VAL A 101 13.25 2.09 4.91
CA VAL A 101 14.30 2.83 5.62
C VAL A 101 13.98 4.32 5.69
N ALA A 102 14.39 4.99 6.77
CA ALA A 102 13.92 6.35 7.09
C ALA A 102 14.33 7.42 6.06
N ASP A 103 15.46 7.26 5.39
CA ASP A 103 16.09 8.31 4.59
C ASP A 103 15.82 8.20 3.07
N VAL A 104 14.81 7.43 2.67
CA VAL A 104 14.50 7.25 1.24
C VAL A 104 13.51 8.29 0.74
N ALA A 105 13.70 8.69 -0.50
CA ALA A 105 12.78 9.55 -1.25
C ALA A 105 12.23 8.79 -2.47
N PRO A 106 10.92 8.88 -2.75
CA PRO A 106 10.34 8.21 -3.90
C PRO A 106 10.74 8.90 -5.21
N ARG A 107 10.88 8.09 -6.26
CA ARG A 107 10.96 8.56 -7.65
C ARG A 107 9.62 8.24 -8.30
N LEU A 108 8.83 9.28 -8.53
CA LEU A 108 7.46 9.13 -9.01
C LEU A 108 7.42 8.71 -10.48
N SER A 109 6.48 7.82 -10.80
CA SER A 109 6.07 7.52 -12.17
C SER A 109 5.13 8.63 -12.69
N ARG A 110 4.65 8.46 -13.93
CA ARG A 110 3.69 9.40 -14.53
C ARG A 110 2.29 9.35 -13.90
N GLU A 111 2.03 8.39 -13.04
CA GLU A 111 0.73 8.23 -12.39
C GLU A 111 0.51 9.24 -11.27
N HIS A 112 1.59 9.75 -10.69
CA HIS A 112 1.56 10.67 -9.56
C HIS A 112 2.42 11.91 -9.84
N ASP A 113 1.98 13.07 -9.37
CA ASP A 113 2.65 14.35 -9.56
C ASP A 113 3.19 14.96 -8.26
N ASP A 114 2.87 14.39 -7.13
CA ASP A 114 3.37 14.81 -5.81
C ASP A 114 3.43 13.62 -4.85
N ALA A 115 4.31 13.70 -3.86
CA ALA A 115 4.46 12.73 -2.80
C ALA A 115 4.75 13.43 -1.47
N ARG A 116 4.14 12.96 -0.39
CA ARG A 116 4.33 13.53 0.95
C ARG A 116 4.45 12.44 2.00
N TRP A 117 5.46 12.58 2.84
CA TRP A 117 5.53 11.87 4.10
C TRP A 117 4.74 12.66 5.15
N LEU A 118 3.67 12.08 5.67
CA LEU A 118 2.84 12.69 6.69
C LEU A 118 2.87 11.88 7.98
N PRO A 119 2.87 12.54 9.15
CA PRO A 119 2.57 11.85 10.39
C PRO A 119 1.30 11.01 10.23
N ILE A 120 1.29 9.80 10.78
CA ILE A 120 0.24 8.82 10.52
C ILE A 120 -1.17 9.34 10.80
N GLU A 121 -1.35 10.18 11.84
CA GLU A 121 -2.64 10.80 12.15
C GLU A 121 -3.07 11.84 11.10
N GLU A 122 -2.12 12.53 10.49
CA GLU A 122 -2.41 13.46 9.40
C GLU A 122 -2.75 12.70 8.12
N ALA A 123 -2.00 11.65 7.79
CA ALA A 123 -2.30 10.77 6.66
C ALA A 123 -3.71 10.17 6.77
N PHE A 124 -4.09 9.72 7.96
CA PHE A 124 -5.44 9.21 8.23
C PHE A 124 -6.54 10.24 7.92
N ARG A 125 -6.31 11.51 8.26
CA ARG A 125 -7.29 12.59 7.98
C ARG A 125 -7.30 13.04 6.52
N GLU A 126 -6.16 12.93 5.83
CA GLU A 126 -6.02 13.37 4.44
C GLU A 126 -6.72 12.46 3.45
N VAL A 127 -6.72 11.15 3.69
CA VAL A 127 -7.30 10.19 2.75
C VAL A 127 -8.83 10.19 2.81
N VAL A 128 -9.45 10.09 1.65
CA VAL A 128 -10.91 10.23 1.49
C VAL A 128 -11.65 8.92 1.75
N TRP A 129 -11.15 7.81 1.22
CA TRP A 129 -11.90 6.55 1.22
C TRP A 129 -11.81 5.83 2.58
N PRO A 130 -12.94 5.29 3.08
CA PRO A 130 -12.94 4.50 4.32
C PRO A 130 -11.96 3.33 4.30
N GLY A 131 -11.82 2.63 3.19
CA GLY A 131 -10.84 1.54 3.05
C GLY A 131 -9.39 2.00 3.22
N TYR A 132 -9.07 3.20 2.78
CA TYR A 132 -7.75 3.80 2.97
C TYR A 132 -7.50 4.12 4.44
N ARG A 133 -8.50 4.67 5.13
CA ARG A 133 -8.39 4.92 6.58
C ARG A 133 -8.19 3.63 7.36
N THR A 134 -8.93 2.57 7.02
CA THR A 134 -8.76 1.25 7.65
C THR A 134 -7.34 0.71 7.47
N ALA A 135 -6.75 0.84 6.29
CA ALA A 135 -5.35 0.43 6.06
C ALA A 135 -4.38 1.19 6.97
N ILE A 136 -4.54 2.52 7.06
CA ILE A 136 -3.69 3.36 7.92
C ILE A 136 -3.89 3.02 9.40
N GLU A 137 -5.13 2.75 9.83
CA GLU A 137 -5.41 2.30 11.20
C GLU A 137 -4.67 0.99 11.54
N ARG A 138 -4.64 0.02 10.63
CA ARG A 138 -3.91 -1.24 10.86
C ARG A 138 -2.41 -1.01 10.97
N ILE A 139 -1.84 -0.12 10.18
CA ILE A 139 -0.44 0.28 10.32
C ILE A 139 -0.20 0.93 11.68
N ARG A 140 -1.09 1.81 12.14
CA ARG A 140 -0.98 2.50 13.41
C ARG A 140 -1.13 1.55 14.60
N ASP A 141 -2.15 0.70 14.58
CA ASP A 141 -2.58 -0.06 15.75
C ASP A 141 -1.98 -1.47 15.78
N ASP A 142 -2.01 -2.20 14.67
CA ASP A 142 -1.57 -3.60 14.61
C ASP A 142 -0.06 -3.72 14.37
N LEU A 143 0.50 -2.93 13.47
CA LEU A 143 1.93 -3.02 13.14
C LEU A 143 2.84 -2.27 14.13
N SER A 144 2.30 -1.51 15.06
CA SER A 144 3.08 -0.87 16.11
C SER A 144 3.39 -1.79 17.30
N ASP A 145 2.67 -2.88 17.45
CA ASP A 145 2.97 -3.94 18.43
C ASP A 145 3.83 -5.02 17.74
N PRO A 146 5.11 -5.17 18.10
CA PRO A 146 6.00 -6.12 17.43
C PRO A 146 5.52 -7.56 17.46
N ALA A 147 4.91 -7.99 18.56
CA ALA A 147 4.39 -9.35 18.70
C ALA A 147 3.20 -9.58 17.76
N ARG A 148 2.33 -8.59 17.62
CA ARG A 148 1.18 -8.64 16.70
C ARG A 148 1.63 -8.54 15.25
N ALA A 149 2.55 -7.65 14.93
CA ALA A 149 3.05 -7.40 13.58
C ALA A 149 3.61 -8.66 12.91
N THR A 150 4.24 -9.58 13.66
CA THR A 150 4.78 -10.82 13.10
C THR A 150 3.73 -11.72 12.44
N TRP A 151 2.46 -11.63 12.87
CA TRP A 151 1.37 -12.40 12.25
C TRP A 151 0.99 -11.89 10.85
N PHE A 152 1.27 -10.61 10.58
CA PHE A 152 0.99 -9.97 9.28
C PHE A 152 2.18 -10.05 8.32
N GLU A 153 3.39 -10.37 8.83
CA GLU A 153 4.63 -10.26 8.06
C GLU A 153 4.74 -11.33 6.96
N LEU A 154 5.19 -10.88 5.80
CA LEU A 154 5.49 -11.70 4.64
C LEU A 154 6.97 -11.58 4.26
N THR A 155 7.49 -12.63 3.62
CA THR A 155 8.74 -12.53 2.87
C THR A 155 8.51 -11.73 1.58
N LEU A 156 9.58 -11.28 0.91
CA LEU A 156 9.46 -10.57 -0.37
C LEU A 156 8.94 -11.48 -1.51
N GLU A 157 8.93 -12.79 -1.31
CA GLU A 157 8.29 -13.76 -2.20
C GLU A 157 6.78 -13.94 -1.89
N GLY A 158 6.27 -13.23 -0.88
CA GLY A 158 4.86 -13.24 -0.53
C GLY A 158 4.40 -14.46 0.27
N GLN A 159 5.28 -15.03 1.08
CA GLN A 159 4.96 -16.13 1.99
C GLN A 159 4.95 -15.65 3.44
N ARG A 160 4.24 -16.33 4.31
CA ARG A 160 4.27 -16.02 5.75
C ARG A 160 5.71 -16.12 6.27
N ALA A 161 6.19 -15.08 6.94
CA ALA A 161 7.57 -14.99 7.45
C ALA A 161 7.78 -15.86 8.68
N GLY A 162 7.00 -16.59 9.22
CA GLY A 162 7.15 -17.47 10.39
C GLY A 162 6.67 -18.89 10.14
N GLY A 163 6.46 -19.23 8.88
CA GLY A 163 5.94 -20.53 8.47
C GLY A 163 7.00 -21.60 8.29
#